data_cd35b9749e2a2d093b9f7a4dc5d5c90f
#
_entry.id   cd35b9749e2a2d093b9f7a4dc5d5c90f
#
_cell.length_a   1.000
_cell.length_b   1.000
_cell.length_c   1.000
_cell.angle_alpha   90.00
_cell.angle_beta   90.00
_cell.angle_gamma   90.00
#
_symmetry.space_group_name_H-M   'P 1'
#
loop_
_entity.id
_entity.type
_entity.pdbx_description
1 polymer ?
#
loop_
_entity_poly.entity_id
_entity_poly.type
_entity_poly.pdbx_seq_one_letter_code
_entity_poly.pdbx_strand_id
1 'polypeptide(L)'
;MIDTVDMYIVVILALSLPFSVIDRFNLLLIRMEEKARLYSLFNVISKVINVVILVPYLLYIDKSFKGIINAGFVSLVFMCIVECFFTREYWFTKFKLNKALINKMFKFGLPLIPASVIVWFLNSMDKLAMRQWSTFEEIGLYSAAFKIVAVVDIVKSAFCTFWTPTAFRWYEEKVKEENFMKVSNMLMCFMNFMFVGIVLFKDLIIKIMDAKYASSAIIVPFLLLLPIMYTVSESTCLGISFSRKTSYNIIVSLIAAVVNYILNYLLVPKYGALGASIATGIAYTVFFWVRTLISRKILFKFKLGFYILNTASMLLLATLDVLYNNVYINIAIALFIVYINRKEVKSIISYIKMFLKDRKNKAVA
;
A
#
# COMPACT_ATOMS: atom_id res chain seq x y z
N MET A 1 23.80 -0.48 18.55
CA MET A 1 23.92 -1.37 19.70
C MET A 1 22.62 -2.14 19.90
N ILE A 2 22.42 -3.23 19.16
CA ILE A 2 21.47 -4.31 19.47
C ILE A 2 22.28 -5.60 19.28
N ASP A 3 23.25 -5.79 20.14
CA ASP A 3 24.08 -7.01 20.16
C ASP A 3 23.60 -8.04 21.17
N THR A 4 22.49 -7.77 21.84
CA THR A 4 21.75 -8.76 22.61
C THR A 4 20.30 -8.72 22.12
N VAL A 5 19.94 -9.72 21.32
CA VAL A 5 18.54 -10.01 21.05
C VAL A 5 17.89 -10.22 22.41
N ASP A 6 17.07 -9.27 22.85
CA ASP A 6 16.41 -9.38 24.16
C ASP A 6 15.51 -10.61 24.10
N MET A 7 15.94 -11.68 24.80
CA MET A 7 15.27 -12.97 24.80
C MET A 7 13.80 -12.84 25.20
N TYR A 8 13.49 -11.88 26.07
CA TYR A 8 12.11 -11.56 26.45
C TYR A 8 11.26 -11.16 25.22
N ILE A 9 11.77 -10.27 24.37
CA ILE A 9 11.07 -9.82 23.15
C ILE A 9 10.85 -11.00 22.20
N VAL A 10 11.86 -11.84 22.03
CA VAL A 10 11.76 -13.03 21.17
C VAL A 10 10.68 -13.98 21.68
N VAL A 11 10.63 -14.22 22.98
CA VAL A 11 9.63 -15.10 23.60
C VAL A 11 8.22 -14.53 23.39
N ILE A 12 7.99 -13.23 23.64
CA ILE A 12 6.67 -12.63 23.45
C ILE A 12 6.24 -12.67 21.97
N LEU A 13 7.16 -12.37 21.07
CA LEU A 13 6.88 -12.47 19.62
C LEU A 13 6.60 -13.91 19.20
N ALA A 14 7.34 -14.88 19.70
CA ALA A 14 7.10 -16.29 19.43
C ALA A 14 5.73 -16.75 19.97
N LEU A 15 5.36 -16.31 21.18
CA LEU A 15 4.05 -16.57 21.74
C LEU A 15 2.92 -15.88 20.98
N SER A 16 3.16 -14.76 20.31
CA SER A 16 2.16 -14.07 19.51
C SER A 16 1.81 -14.81 18.19
N LEU A 17 2.70 -15.67 17.68
CA LEU A 17 2.50 -16.37 16.41
C LEU A 17 1.25 -17.27 16.41
N PRO A 18 1.02 -18.18 17.39
CA PRO A 18 -0.19 -19.00 17.42
C PRO A 18 -1.47 -18.16 17.44
N PHE A 19 -1.49 -17.10 18.27
CA PHE A 19 -2.65 -16.21 18.36
C PHE A 19 -2.90 -15.47 17.05
N SER A 20 -1.84 -15.00 16.37
CA SER A 20 -1.95 -14.37 15.05
C SER A 20 -2.51 -15.33 13.98
N VAL A 21 -2.16 -16.60 14.07
CA VAL A 21 -2.70 -17.62 13.17
C VAL A 21 -4.19 -17.83 13.44
N ILE A 22 -4.58 -17.95 14.71
CA ILE A 22 -6.00 -18.12 15.11
C ILE A 22 -6.83 -16.92 14.68
N ASP A 23 -6.38 -15.68 14.94
CA ASP A 23 -7.00 -14.43 14.50
C ASP A 23 -7.26 -14.45 12.98
N ARG A 24 -6.23 -14.79 12.19
CA ARG A 24 -6.33 -14.91 10.74
C ARG A 24 -7.35 -15.95 10.29
N PHE A 25 -7.40 -17.10 10.95
CA PHE A 25 -8.39 -18.14 10.64
C PHE A 25 -9.80 -17.71 10.99
N ASN A 26 -10.03 -17.07 12.14
CA ASN A 26 -11.33 -16.56 12.54
C ASN A 26 -11.87 -15.54 11.53
N LEU A 27 -11.04 -14.54 11.16
CA LEU A 27 -11.42 -13.56 10.16
C LEU A 27 -11.70 -14.20 8.79
N LEU A 28 -10.92 -15.22 8.40
CA LEU A 28 -11.14 -15.94 7.16
C LEU A 28 -12.47 -16.71 7.18
N LEU A 29 -12.80 -17.38 8.28
CA LEU A 29 -14.07 -18.08 8.46
C LEU A 29 -15.27 -17.14 8.31
N ILE A 30 -15.26 -15.99 9.01
CA ILE A 30 -16.30 -14.97 8.92
C ILE A 30 -16.46 -14.44 7.49
N ARG A 31 -15.33 -14.29 6.77
CA ARG A 31 -15.33 -13.86 5.37
C ARG A 31 -15.92 -14.92 4.44
N MET A 32 -15.62 -16.20 4.67
CA MET A 32 -16.16 -17.33 3.89
C MET A 32 -17.66 -17.50 4.07
N GLU A 33 -18.19 -17.11 5.24
CA GLU A 33 -19.63 -17.06 5.49
C GLU A 33 -20.33 -15.85 4.86
N GLU A 34 -19.62 -15.05 4.07
CA GLU A 34 -20.12 -13.82 3.41
C GLU A 34 -20.64 -12.76 4.41
N LYS A 35 -20.29 -12.86 5.69
CA LYS A 35 -20.66 -11.91 6.75
C LYS A 35 -19.81 -10.64 6.68
N ALA A 36 -19.90 -9.89 5.55
CA ALA A 36 -19.04 -8.75 5.27
C ALA A 36 -19.10 -7.64 6.35
N ARG A 37 -20.28 -7.40 6.94
CA ARG A 37 -20.44 -6.41 8.03
C ARG A 37 -19.66 -6.83 9.27
N LEU A 38 -19.76 -8.08 9.66
CA LEU A 38 -19.06 -8.62 10.84
C LEU A 38 -17.55 -8.62 10.63
N TYR A 39 -17.09 -9.03 9.44
CA TYR A 39 -15.68 -8.95 9.04
C TYR A 39 -15.12 -7.53 9.16
N SER A 40 -15.83 -6.55 8.60
CA SER A 40 -15.41 -5.15 8.67
C SER A 40 -15.42 -4.62 10.12
N LEU A 41 -16.42 -5.00 10.90
CA LEU A 41 -16.56 -4.62 12.30
C LEU A 41 -15.37 -5.13 13.13
N PHE A 42 -14.98 -6.40 13.00
CA PHE A 42 -13.84 -6.96 13.71
C PHE A 42 -12.53 -6.28 13.31
N ASN A 43 -12.32 -5.99 12.02
CA ASN A 43 -11.13 -5.25 11.58
C ASN A 43 -11.04 -3.85 12.21
N VAL A 44 -12.15 -3.13 12.36
CA VAL A 44 -12.18 -1.81 13.00
C VAL A 44 -12.00 -1.94 14.51
N ILE A 45 -12.76 -2.81 15.16
CA ILE A 45 -12.71 -3.03 16.61
C ILE A 45 -11.30 -3.45 17.04
N SER A 46 -10.64 -4.35 16.30
CA SER A 46 -9.26 -4.77 16.56
C SER A 46 -8.30 -3.60 16.63
N LYS A 47 -8.43 -2.60 15.72
CA LYS A 47 -7.61 -1.40 15.74
C LYS A 47 -7.93 -0.47 16.91
N VAL A 48 -9.21 -0.30 17.22
CA VAL A 48 -9.66 0.52 18.35
C VAL A 48 -9.18 -0.11 19.67
N ILE A 49 -9.36 -1.40 19.87
CA ILE A 49 -8.92 -2.11 21.08
C ILE A 49 -7.40 -2.04 21.21
N ASN A 50 -6.66 -2.19 20.10
CA ASN A 50 -5.21 -2.04 20.14
C ASN A 50 -4.81 -0.66 20.69
N VAL A 51 -5.43 0.42 20.23
CA VAL A 51 -5.15 1.78 20.73
C VAL A 51 -5.59 1.95 22.17
N VAL A 52 -6.78 1.45 22.54
CA VAL A 52 -7.34 1.54 23.89
C VAL A 52 -6.49 0.79 24.91
N ILE A 53 -5.84 -0.31 24.53
CA ILE A 53 -4.91 -1.03 25.41
C ILE A 53 -3.53 -0.39 25.38
N LEU A 54 -3.03 0.00 24.21
CA LEU A 54 -1.69 0.53 24.03
C LEU A 54 -1.48 1.84 24.81
N VAL A 55 -2.41 2.79 24.69
CA VAL A 55 -2.24 4.11 25.29
C VAL A 55 -2.17 4.05 26.83
N PRO A 56 -3.11 3.42 27.56
CA PRO A 56 -2.99 3.29 29.01
C PRO A 56 -1.78 2.46 29.42
N TYR A 57 -1.45 1.39 28.67
CA TYR A 57 -0.29 0.58 28.99
C TYR A 57 1.00 1.40 28.97
N LEU A 58 1.19 2.23 27.94
CA LEU A 58 2.35 3.10 27.83
C LEU A 58 2.36 4.26 28.83
N LEU A 59 1.19 4.75 29.23
CA LEU A 59 1.11 5.85 30.19
C LEU A 59 1.34 5.41 31.63
N TYR A 60 0.84 4.24 32.02
CA TYR A 60 0.75 3.82 33.41
C TYR A 60 1.64 2.64 33.78
N ILE A 61 2.05 1.79 32.80
CA ILE A 61 2.75 0.52 33.10
C ILE A 61 4.21 0.58 32.62
N ASP A 62 4.44 0.75 31.31
CA ASP A 62 5.80 0.71 30.74
C ASP A 62 5.89 1.60 29.49
N LYS A 63 6.63 2.71 29.61
CA LYS A 63 6.88 3.67 28.51
C LYS A 63 7.94 3.23 27.52
N SER A 64 8.52 2.04 27.70
CA SER A 64 9.60 1.53 26.86
C SER A 64 9.07 0.86 25.57
N PHE A 65 10.01 0.49 24.70
CA PHE A 65 9.70 -0.31 23.52
C PHE A 65 9.08 -1.68 23.88
N LYS A 66 9.46 -2.26 25.03
CA LYS A 66 8.85 -3.49 25.55
C LYS A 66 7.38 -3.33 25.84
N GLY A 67 6.99 -2.17 26.40
CA GLY A 67 5.59 -1.82 26.66
C GLY A 67 4.73 -1.86 25.40
N ILE A 68 5.25 -1.41 24.25
CA ILE A 68 4.54 -1.47 22.96
C ILE A 68 4.27 -2.91 22.54
N ILE A 69 5.28 -3.79 22.67
CA ILE A 69 5.17 -5.20 22.29
C ILE A 69 4.19 -5.93 23.20
N ASN A 70 4.26 -5.69 24.51
CA ASN A 70 3.37 -6.31 25.49
C ASN A 70 1.92 -5.87 25.28
N ALA A 71 1.66 -4.58 25.10
CA ALA A 71 0.32 -4.06 24.83
C ALA A 71 -0.25 -4.65 23.53
N GLY A 72 0.58 -4.78 22.49
CA GLY A 72 0.20 -5.42 21.24
C GLY A 72 -0.17 -6.90 21.43
N PHE A 73 0.62 -7.64 22.23
CA PHE A 73 0.35 -9.04 22.56
C PHE A 73 -0.96 -9.19 23.35
N VAL A 74 -1.21 -8.36 24.38
CA VAL A 74 -2.44 -8.38 25.15
C VAL A 74 -3.65 -8.08 24.28
N SER A 75 -3.55 -7.09 23.40
CA SER A 75 -4.60 -6.75 22.44
C SER A 75 -4.92 -7.90 21.49
N LEU A 76 -3.89 -8.58 20.98
CA LEU A 76 -4.04 -9.73 20.08
C LEU A 76 -4.74 -10.89 20.79
N VAL A 77 -4.31 -11.24 22.00
CA VAL A 77 -4.93 -12.32 22.78
C VAL A 77 -6.39 -12.00 23.09
N PHE A 78 -6.69 -10.76 23.51
CA PHE A 78 -8.05 -10.32 23.78
C PHE A 78 -8.94 -10.46 22.54
N MET A 79 -8.50 -9.96 21.38
CA MET A 79 -9.25 -10.08 20.14
C MET A 79 -9.44 -11.53 19.70
N CYS A 80 -8.41 -12.33 19.82
CA CYS A 80 -8.47 -13.76 19.52
C CYS A 80 -9.57 -14.48 20.36
N ILE A 81 -9.68 -14.17 21.66
CA ILE A 81 -10.73 -14.72 22.53
C ILE A 81 -12.12 -14.29 22.05
N VAL A 82 -12.28 -12.98 21.76
CA VAL A 82 -13.56 -12.46 21.26
C VAL A 82 -13.96 -13.12 19.95
N GLU A 83 -13.06 -13.23 19.01
CA GLU A 83 -13.32 -13.85 17.71
C GLU A 83 -13.61 -15.35 17.82
N CYS A 84 -12.88 -16.08 18.67
CA CYS A 84 -13.17 -17.48 18.96
C CYS A 84 -14.56 -17.70 19.55
N PHE A 85 -15.06 -16.75 20.35
CA PHE A 85 -16.43 -16.81 20.86
C PHE A 85 -17.46 -16.72 19.72
N PHE A 86 -17.24 -15.84 18.73
CA PHE A 86 -18.13 -15.71 17.57
C PHE A 86 -18.00 -16.86 16.57
N THR A 87 -16.83 -17.50 16.50
CA THR A 87 -16.55 -18.63 15.60
C THR A 87 -16.57 -19.98 16.33
N ARG A 88 -17.13 -20.02 17.55
CA ARG A 88 -17.09 -21.20 18.44
C ARG A 88 -17.59 -22.49 17.80
N GLU A 89 -18.56 -22.41 16.89
CA GLU A 89 -19.11 -23.56 16.17
C GLU A 89 -18.05 -24.35 15.40
N TYR A 90 -17.01 -23.66 14.92
CA TYR A 90 -15.90 -24.28 14.18
C TYR A 90 -14.84 -24.87 15.10
N TRP A 91 -14.65 -24.29 16.30
CA TRP A 91 -13.61 -24.71 17.24
C TRP A 91 -14.04 -25.89 18.13
N PHE A 92 -15.31 -26.00 18.44
CA PHE A 92 -15.84 -27.02 19.32
C PHE A 92 -16.57 -28.18 18.60
N THR A 93 -16.33 -28.33 17.27
CA THR A 93 -16.81 -29.49 16.51
C THR A 93 -15.95 -30.72 16.75
N LYS A 94 -16.57 -31.92 16.62
CA LYS A 94 -15.82 -33.19 16.71
C LYS A 94 -14.75 -33.27 15.65
N PHE A 95 -13.51 -33.20 16.06
CA PHE A 95 -12.35 -33.19 15.19
C PHE A 95 -12.10 -34.57 14.59
N LYS A 96 -12.12 -34.68 13.25
CA LYS A 96 -11.73 -35.89 12.51
C LYS A 96 -10.50 -35.59 11.68
N LEU A 97 -9.37 -36.18 12.06
CA LEU A 97 -8.14 -36.09 11.27
C LEU A 97 -8.30 -36.82 9.95
N ASN A 98 -8.31 -36.06 8.85
CA ASN A 98 -8.30 -36.60 7.49
C ASN A 98 -6.91 -36.38 6.88
N LYS A 99 -6.08 -37.45 6.89
CA LYS A 99 -4.71 -37.40 6.34
C LYS A 99 -4.67 -36.97 4.87
N ALA A 100 -5.66 -37.35 4.06
CA ALA A 100 -5.72 -36.96 2.65
C ALA A 100 -5.95 -35.44 2.50
N LEU A 101 -6.80 -34.86 3.34
CA LEU A 101 -7.05 -33.41 3.37
C LEU A 101 -5.80 -32.66 3.84
N ILE A 102 -5.17 -33.12 4.91
CA ILE A 102 -3.94 -32.54 5.45
C ILE A 102 -2.84 -32.55 4.38
N ASN A 103 -2.65 -33.66 3.67
CA ASN A 103 -1.66 -33.76 2.62
C ASN A 103 -1.95 -32.81 1.44
N LYS A 104 -3.23 -32.63 1.09
CA LYS A 104 -3.65 -31.62 0.10
C LYS A 104 -3.31 -30.19 0.56
N MET A 105 -3.58 -29.87 1.83
CA MET A 105 -3.28 -28.56 2.40
C MET A 105 -1.77 -28.26 2.40
N PHE A 106 -0.96 -29.25 2.81
CA PHE A 106 0.51 -29.10 2.76
C PHE A 106 1.02 -28.96 1.32
N LYS A 107 0.54 -29.80 0.39
CA LYS A 107 0.95 -29.72 -1.01
C LYS A 107 0.61 -28.38 -1.67
N PHE A 108 -0.48 -27.74 -1.22
CA PHE A 108 -0.88 -26.40 -1.69
C PHE A 108 -0.12 -25.30 -0.95
N GLY A 109 0.01 -25.39 0.37
CA GLY A 109 0.56 -24.30 1.21
C GLY A 109 2.09 -24.23 1.19
N LEU A 110 2.80 -25.38 1.17
CA LEU A 110 4.26 -25.39 1.22
C LEU A 110 4.93 -24.55 0.12
N PRO A 111 4.49 -24.60 -1.14
CA PRO A 111 5.08 -23.78 -2.20
C PRO A 111 4.82 -22.27 -2.04
N LEU A 112 3.82 -21.87 -1.24
CA LEU A 112 3.51 -20.46 -0.99
C LEU A 112 4.48 -19.84 0.03
N ILE A 113 5.14 -20.65 0.88
CA ILE A 113 6.07 -20.13 1.89
C ILE A 113 7.27 -19.42 1.25
N PRO A 114 8.03 -20.02 0.32
CA PRO A 114 9.12 -19.33 -0.36
C PRO A 114 8.64 -18.06 -1.09
N ALA A 115 7.49 -18.13 -1.75
CA ALA A 115 6.93 -16.98 -2.43
C ALA A 115 6.64 -15.82 -1.46
N SER A 116 6.06 -16.12 -0.29
CA SER A 116 5.78 -15.12 0.75
C SER A 116 7.07 -14.52 1.32
N VAL A 117 8.11 -15.34 1.52
CA VAL A 117 9.43 -14.87 1.99
C VAL A 117 10.06 -13.92 0.98
N ILE A 118 9.98 -14.24 -0.32
CA ILE A 118 10.49 -13.36 -1.37
C ILE A 118 9.75 -12.02 -1.38
N VAL A 119 8.42 -12.05 -1.30
CA VAL A 119 7.60 -10.81 -1.24
C VAL A 119 7.93 -10.00 0.01
N TRP A 120 8.08 -10.65 1.16
CA TRP A 120 8.49 -9.98 2.40
C TRP A 120 9.87 -9.33 2.26
N PHE A 121 10.83 -10.05 1.68
CA PHE A 121 12.19 -9.53 1.45
C PHE A 121 12.16 -8.29 0.56
N LEU A 122 11.43 -8.34 -0.57
CA LEU A 122 11.27 -7.21 -1.48
C LEU A 122 10.65 -5.99 -0.79
N ASN A 123 9.61 -6.20 0.03
CA ASN A 123 8.95 -5.12 0.77
C ASN A 123 9.79 -4.57 1.93
N SER A 124 10.77 -5.33 2.40
CA SER A 124 11.64 -4.96 3.53
C SER A 124 13.02 -4.46 3.09
N MET A 125 13.32 -4.49 1.79
CA MET A 125 14.64 -4.21 1.24
C MET A 125 15.18 -2.85 1.67
N ASP A 126 14.34 -1.80 1.65
CA ASP A 126 14.74 -0.45 2.05
C ASP A 126 15.18 -0.40 3.53
N LYS A 127 14.42 -1.07 4.41
CA LYS A 127 14.75 -1.13 5.85
C LYS A 127 16.00 -1.96 6.11
N LEU A 128 16.20 -3.04 5.35
CA LEU A 128 17.42 -3.85 5.42
C LEU A 128 18.62 -3.06 4.92
N ALA A 129 18.49 -2.32 3.82
CA ALA A 129 19.52 -1.44 3.30
C ALA A 129 19.89 -0.34 4.30
N MET A 130 18.89 0.33 4.89
CA MET A 130 19.14 1.36 5.91
C MET A 130 19.77 0.77 7.17
N ARG A 131 19.38 -0.44 7.59
CA ARG A 131 20.01 -1.11 8.73
C ARG A 131 21.49 -1.39 8.48
N GLN A 132 21.85 -1.74 7.23
CA GLN A 132 23.23 -2.07 6.85
C GLN A 132 24.11 -0.82 6.68
N TRP A 133 23.57 0.25 6.11
CA TRP A 133 24.35 1.40 5.62
C TRP A 133 23.95 2.74 6.23
N SER A 134 23.03 2.78 7.19
CA SER A 134 22.53 4.01 7.80
C SER A 134 22.29 3.83 9.30
N THR A 135 21.47 4.67 9.94
CA THR A 135 21.23 4.67 11.39
C THR A 135 19.78 4.26 11.71
N PHE A 136 19.53 3.87 12.97
CA PHE A 136 18.16 3.60 13.45
C PHE A 136 17.28 4.85 13.47
N GLU A 137 17.87 6.02 13.64
CA GLU A 137 17.16 7.29 13.57
C GLU A 137 16.58 7.50 12.17
N GLU A 138 17.36 7.27 11.13
CA GLU A 138 16.93 7.33 9.73
C GLU A 138 15.81 6.33 9.42
N ILE A 139 15.88 5.10 9.98
CA ILE A 139 14.79 4.12 9.86
C ILE A 139 13.51 4.65 10.55
N GLY A 140 13.66 5.36 11.66
CA GLY A 140 12.56 6.04 12.34
C GLY A 140 11.89 7.12 11.48
N LEU A 141 12.70 8.00 10.86
CA LEU A 141 12.23 9.06 9.95
C LEU A 141 11.54 8.47 8.72
N TYR A 142 12.12 7.44 8.11
CA TYR A 142 11.51 6.70 6.99
C TYR A 142 10.16 6.10 7.37
N SER A 143 10.08 5.48 8.56
CA SER A 143 8.84 4.89 9.04
C SER A 143 7.77 5.93 9.35
N ALA A 144 8.14 7.13 9.80
CA ALA A 144 7.24 8.25 10.00
C ALA A 144 6.69 8.76 8.66
N ALA A 145 7.54 8.97 7.65
CA ALA A 145 7.12 9.34 6.30
C ALA A 145 6.18 8.28 5.70
N PHE A 146 6.47 7.00 5.92
CA PHE A 146 5.63 5.89 5.41
C PHE A 146 4.21 5.89 5.97
N LYS A 147 3.97 6.43 7.18
CA LYS A 147 2.62 6.59 7.73
C LYS A 147 1.76 7.56 6.93
N ILE A 148 2.37 8.61 6.35
CA ILE A 148 1.67 9.54 5.46
C ILE A 148 1.31 8.85 4.16
N VAL A 149 2.25 8.08 3.61
CA VAL A 149 2.07 7.31 2.38
C VAL A 149 0.97 6.24 2.52
N ALA A 150 0.81 5.68 3.72
CA ALA A 150 -0.22 4.70 4.03
C ALA A 150 -1.67 5.19 3.77
N VAL A 151 -1.91 6.50 3.81
CA VAL A 151 -3.21 7.08 3.42
C VAL A 151 -3.52 6.81 1.95
N VAL A 152 -2.51 6.92 1.07
CA VAL A 152 -2.66 6.61 -0.36
C VAL A 152 -2.85 5.11 -0.59
N ASP A 153 -2.28 4.26 0.26
CA ASP A 153 -2.49 2.81 0.22
C ASP A 153 -3.95 2.41 0.48
N ILE A 154 -4.68 3.17 1.31
CA ILE A 154 -6.12 2.97 1.51
C ILE A 154 -6.87 3.21 0.19
N VAL A 155 -6.56 4.30 -0.49
CA VAL A 155 -7.17 4.63 -1.79
C VAL A 155 -6.81 3.58 -2.84
N LYS A 156 -5.54 3.14 -2.88
CA LYS A 156 -5.08 2.03 -3.73
C LYS A 156 -5.92 0.78 -3.50
N SER A 157 -6.08 0.37 -2.25
CA SER A 157 -6.82 -0.84 -1.88
C SER A 157 -8.29 -0.75 -2.27
N ALA A 158 -8.93 0.39 -2.03
CA ALA A 158 -10.32 0.63 -2.42
C ALA A 158 -10.48 0.57 -3.96
N PHE A 159 -9.59 1.22 -4.70
CA PHE A 159 -9.61 1.19 -6.16
C PHE A 159 -9.42 -0.23 -6.71
N CYS A 160 -8.39 -0.94 -6.28
CA CYS A 160 -8.09 -2.29 -6.76
C CYS A 160 -9.24 -3.27 -6.47
N THR A 161 -9.88 -3.15 -5.29
CA THR A 161 -11.02 -4.01 -4.91
C THR A 161 -12.22 -3.80 -5.84
N PHE A 162 -12.49 -2.56 -6.23
CA PHE A 162 -13.58 -2.22 -7.15
C PHE A 162 -13.21 -2.48 -8.62
N TRP A 163 -12.01 -2.05 -9.01
CA TRP A 163 -11.61 -2.01 -10.42
C TRP A 163 -11.40 -3.40 -11.01
N THR A 164 -10.74 -4.29 -10.29
CA THR A 164 -10.39 -5.62 -10.83
C THR A 164 -11.62 -6.38 -11.32
N PRO A 165 -12.67 -6.64 -10.51
CA PRO A 165 -13.86 -7.35 -10.98
C PRO A 165 -14.62 -6.58 -12.07
N THR A 166 -14.65 -5.25 -11.97
CA THR A 166 -15.32 -4.40 -12.97
C THR A 166 -14.64 -4.49 -14.33
N ALA A 167 -13.30 -4.46 -14.36
CA ALA A 167 -12.53 -4.55 -15.59
C ALA A 167 -12.71 -5.92 -16.28
N PHE A 168 -12.72 -7.01 -15.52
CA PHE A 168 -12.97 -8.35 -16.08
C PHE A 168 -14.39 -8.45 -16.66
N ARG A 169 -15.41 -7.96 -15.95
CA ARG A 169 -16.79 -7.92 -16.45
C ARG A 169 -16.87 -7.10 -17.74
N TRP A 170 -16.29 -5.90 -17.78
CA TRP A 170 -16.26 -5.07 -18.98
C TRP A 170 -15.56 -5.76 -20.16
N TYR A 171 -14.54 -6.56 -19.89
CA TYR A 171 -13.85 -7.31 -20.93
C TYR A 171 -14.75 -8.42 -21.52
N GLU A 172 -15.48 -9.14 -20.66
CA GLU A 172 -16.46 -10.15 -21.07
C GLU A 172 -17.63 -9.53 -21.87
N GLU A 173 -18.12 -8.38 -21.42
CA GLU A 173 -19.17 -7.58 -22.08
C GLU A 173 -18.68 -6.88 -23.35
N LYS A 174 -17.40 -7.04 -23.73
CA LYS A 174 -16.78 -6.41 -24.90
C LYS A 174 -16.91 -4.88 -24.93
N VAL A 175 -16.83 -4.26 -23.75
CA VAL A 175 -16.84 -2.79 -23.63
C VAL A 175 -15.65 -2.21 -24.40
N LYS A 176 -15.87 -1.07 -25.09
CA LYS A 176 -14.85 -0.41 -25.93
C LYS A 176 -13.58 -0.07 -25.14
N GLU A 177 -12.41 -0.28 -25.74
CA GLU A 177 -11.10 0.03 -25.15
C GLU A 177 -10.99 1.48 -24.63
N GLU A 178 -11.66 2.42 -25.29
CA GLU A 178 -11.68 3.83 -24.89
C GLU A 178 -12.18 4.05 -23.45
N ASN A 179 -13.10 3.20 -22.96
CA ASN A 179 -13.62 3.32 -21.59
C ASN A 179 -12.58 2.92 -20.56
N PHE A 180 -11.80 1.87 -20.83
CA PHE A 180 -10.68 1.48 -19.98
C PHE A 180 -9.61 2.58 -19.93
N MET A 181 -9.30 3.18 -21.10
CA MET A 181 -8.35 4.31 -21.19
C MET A 181 -8.87 5.55 -20.44
N LYS A 182 -10.17 5.85 -20.50
CA LYS A 182 -10.77 6.95 -19.72
C LYS A 182 -10.60 6.74 -18.23
N VAL A 183 -10.88 5.54 -17.72
CA VAL A 183 -10.69 5.22 -16.30
C VAL A 183 -9.23 5.38 -15.91
N SER A 184 -8.30 4.85 -16.71
CA SER A 184 -6.85 4.96 -16.44
C SER A 184 -6.38 6.42 -16.42
N ASN A 185 -6.86 7.26 -17.35
CA ASN A 185 -6.51 8.68 -17.40
C ASN A 185 -7.09 9.45 -16.21
N MET A 186 -8.36 9.19 -15.85
CA MET A 186 -8.99 9.79 -14.66
C MET A 186 -8.26 9.38 -13.38
N LEU A 187 -7.86 8.12 -13.28
CA LEU A 187 -7.08 7.62 -12.14
C LEU A 187 -5.72 8.31 -12.05
N MET A 188 -5.00 8.43 -13.17
CA MET A 188 -3.72 9.15 -13.21
C MET A 188 -3.89 10.60 -12.78
N CYS A 189 -4.92 11.28 -13.28
CA CYS A 189 -5.26 12.64 -12.89
C CYS A 189 -5.54 12.73 -11.37
N PHE A 190 -6.38 11.86 -10.84
CA PHE A 190 -6.71 11.82 -9.42
C PHE A 190 -5.48 11.55 -8.53
N MET A 191 -4.65 10.58 -8.91
CA MET A 191 -3.41 10.27 -8.19
C MET A 191 -2.40 11.41 -8.23
N ASN A 192 -2.35 12.16 -9.33
CA ASN A 192 -1.54 13.39 -9.44
C ASN A 192 -2.01 14.47 -8.46
N PHE A 193 -3.34 14.69 -8.34
CA PHE A 193 -3.86 15.64 -7.38
C PHE A 193 -3.59 15.23 -5.93
N MET A 194 -3.70 13.93 -5.62
CA MET A 194 -3.31 13.41 -4.31
C MET A 194 -1.82 13.64 -4.03
N PHE A 195 -0.96 13.36 -5.02
CA PHE A 195 0.47 13.60 -4.92
C PHE A 195 0.78 15.06 -4.60
N VAL A 196 0.28 15.97 -5.43
CA VAL A 196 0.45 17.43 -5.25
C VAL A 196 -0.10 17.89 -3.89
N GLY A 197 -1.31 17.46 -3.54
CA GLY A 197 -1.91 17.82 -2.26
C GLY A 197 -1.06 17.41 -1.07
N ILE A 198 -0.59 16.15 -1.05
CA ILE A 198 0.24 15.68 0.06
C ILE A 198 1.59 16.38 0.08
N VAL A 199 2.23 16.61 -1.07
CA VAL A 199 3.53 17.32 -1.13
C VAL A 199 3.39 18.76 -0.64
N LEU A 200 2.32 19.48 -1.00
CA LEU A 200 2.10 20.86 -0.53
C LEU A 200 1.80 20.94 0.97
N PHE A 201 1.12 19.94 1.53
CA PHE A 201 0.73 19.93 2.95
C PHE A 201 1.61 19.02 3.83
N LYS A 202 2.68 18.41 3.31
CA LYS A 202 3.53 17.46 4.04
C LYS A 202 4.06 18.03 5.36
N ASP A 203 4.54 19.27 5.36
CA ASP A 203 5.11 19.91 6.55
C ASP A 203 4.04 20.13 7.63
N LEU A 204 2.82 20.50 7.23
CA LEU A 204 1.69 20.64 8.15
C LEU A 204 1.29 19.28 8.74
N ILE A 205 1.22 18.23 7.90
CA ILE A 205 0.88 16.88 8.34
C ILE A 205 1.90 16.37 9.36
N ILE A 206 3.18 16.60 9.11
CA ILE A 206 4.25 16.13 10.00
C ILE A 206 4.27 16.91 11.32
N LYS A 207 3.99 18.21 11.31
CA LYS A 207 3.85 19.01 12.54
C LYS A 207 2.79 18.45 13.49
N ILE A 208 1.72 17.84 12.95
CA ILE A 208 0.67 17.21 13.76
C ILE A 208 1.19 15.92 14.43
N MET A 209 2.18 15.25 13.82
CA MET A 209 2.72 14.00 14.38
C MET A 209 3.66 14.27 15.57
N ASP A 210 4.73 15.03 15.38
CA ASP A 210 5.68 15.50 16.40
C ASP A 210 6.81 16.27 15.70
N ALA A 211 7.30 17.35 16.31
CA ALA A 211 8.39 18.18 15.76
C ALA A 211 9.68 17.38 15.48
N LYS A 212 9.97 16.32 16.26
CA LYS A 212 11.14 15.45 16.05
C LYS A 212 11.13 14.73 14.68
N TYR A 213 9.96 14.58 14.05
CA TYR A 213 9.84 13.97 12.73
C TYR A 213 9.87 14.98 11.58
N ALA A 214 10.15 16.27 11.85
CA ALA A 214 10.15 17.33 10.84
C ALA A 214 11.04 16.97 9.63
N SER A 215 12.21 16.37 9.87
CA SER A 215 13.12 15.93 8.82
C SER A 215 12.55 14.84 7.91
N SER A 216 11.49 14.12 8.32
CA SER A 216 10.85 13.12 7.47
C SER A 216 10.04 13.72 6.31
N ALA A 217 9.75 15.04 6.33
CA ALA A 217 9.01 15.71 5.26
C ALA A 217 9.70 15.59 3.90
N ILE A 218 11.02 15.64 3.86
CA ILE A 218 11.81 15.56 2.63
C ILE A 218 11.76 14.17 1.97
N ILE A 219 11.43 13.13 2.76
CA ILE A 219 11.35 11.74 2.32
C ILE A 219 10.03 11.46 1.60
N VAL A 220 8.95 12.17 1.99
CA VAL A 220 7.57 11.91 1.56
C VAL A 220 7.38 11.94 0.04
N PRO A 221 7.88 12.93 -0.72
CA PRO A 221 7.57 13.06 -2.15
C PRO A 221 7.97 11.83 -2.98
N PHE A 222 9.16 11.28 -2.76
CA PHE A 222 9.59 10.08 -3.48
C PHE A 222 8.86 8.83 -3.00
N LEU A 223 8.59 8.69 -1.71
CA LEU A 223 7.83 7.56 -1.18
C LEU A 223 6.40 7.49 -1.70
N LEU A 224 5.75 8.62 -1.95
CA LEU A 224 4.39 8.67 -2.52
C LEU A 224 4.31 8.03 -3.90
N LEU A 225 5.40 8.03 -4.67
CA LEU A 225 5.42 7.38 -5.99
C LEU A 225 5.16 5.87 -5.89
N LEU A 226 5.49 5.22 -4.77
CA LEU A 226 5.23 3.79 -4.57
C LEU A 226 3.73 3.44 -4.74
N PRO A 227 2.80 3.91 -3.87
CA PRO A 227 1.40 3.55 -4.01
C PRO A 227 0.75 4.16 -5.25
N ILE A 228 1.19 5.35 -5.67
CA ILE A 228 0.62 6.05 -6.83
C ILE A 228 0.93 5.29 -8.12
N MET A 229 2.20 5.01 -8.40
CA MET A 229 2.60 4.30 -9.61
C MET A 229 2.06 2.87 -9.64
N TYR A 230 2.02 2.19 -8.48
CA TYR A 230 1.39 0.89 -8.37
C TYR A 230 -0.10 0.96 -8.75
N THR A 231 -0.85 1.91 -8.17
CA THR A 231 -2.30 2.05 -8.41
C THR A 231 -2.61 2.34 -9.88
N VAL A 232 -1.88 3.28 -10.49
CA VAL A 232 -2.06 3.59 -11.92
C VAL A 232 -1.72 2.36 -12.77
N SER A 233 -0.69 1.58 -12.39
CA SER A 233 -0.33 0.36 -13.10
C SER A 233 -1.43 -0.70 -13.11
N GLU A 234 -2.27 -0.76 -12.06
CA GLU A 234 -3.42 -1.68 -12.01
C GLU A 234 -4.47 -1.39 -13.09
N SER A 235 -4.60 -0.13 -13.50
CA SER A 235 -5.50 0.24 -14.59
C SER A 235 -4.89 0.05 -15.98
N THR A 236 -3.56 0.06 -16.10
CA THR A 236 -2.86 -0.07 -17.40
C THR A 236 -2.36 -1.49 -17.68
N CYS A 237 -2.29 -2.38 -16.67
CA CYS A 237 -1.78 -3.75 -16.83
C CYS A 237 -2.78 -4.76 -17.42
N LEU A 238 -3.99 -4.33 -17.75
CA LEU A 238 -5.11 -5.20 -18.13
C LEU A 238 -4.79 -6.13 -19.31
N GLY A 239 -3.93 -5.70 -20.24
CA GLY A 239 -3.47 -6.56 -21.33
C GLY A 239 -2.76 -7.84 -20.86
N ILE A 240 -1.98 -7.75 -19.77
CA ILE A 240 -1.32 -8.90 -19.14
C ILE A 240 -2.38 -9.81 -18.49
N SER A 241 -3.31 -9.21 -17.74
CA SER A 241 -4.32 -9.93 -16.98
C SER A 241 -5.31 -10.67 -17.87
N PHE A 242 -5.87 -10.01 -18.88
CA PHE A 242 -6.85 -10.58 -19.79
C PHE A 242 -6.23 -11.65 -20.72
N SER A 243 -4.96 -11.50 -21.08
CA SER A 243 -4.24 -12.51 -21.86
C SER A 243 -3.75 -13.68 -21.02
N ARG A 244 -4.03 -13.70 -19.69
CA ARG A 244 -3.57 -14.72 -18.72
C ARG A 244 -2.05 -14.94 -18.71
N LYS A 245 -1.27 -13.98 -19.20
CA LYS A 245 0.20 -14.03 -19.22
C LYS A 245 0.82 -13.49 -17.94
N THR A 246 0.35 -13.99 -16.80
CA THR A 246 0.69 -13.49 -15.45
C THR A 246 2.18 -13.60 -15.10
N SER A 247 2.93 -14.47 -15.81
CA SER A 247 4.40 -14.57 -15.65
C SER A 247 5.14 -13.25 -15.95
N TYR A 248 4.58 -12.37 -16.78
CA TYR A 248 5.15 -11.03 -16.98
C TYR A 248 5.16 -10.18 -15.72
N ASN A 249 4.22 -10.40 -14.79
CA ASN A 249 4.24 -9.69 -13.51
C ASN A 249 5.48 -10.05 -12.67
N ILE A 250 5.98 -11.29 -12.78
CA ILE A 250 7.23 -11.72 -12.12
C ILE A 250 8.41 -10.95 -12.71
N ILE A 251 8.49 -10.86 -14.04
CA ILE A 251 9.56 -10.11 -14.72
C ILE A 251 9.52 -8.63 -14.35
N VAL A 252 8.35 -8.01 -14.33
CA VAL A 252 8.16 -6.60 -13.92
C VAL A 252 8.64 -6.39 -12.47
N SER A 253 8.23 -7.26 -11.56
CA SER A 253 8.62 -7.18 -10.15
C SER A 253 10.12 -7.38 -9.97
N LEU A 254 10.72 -8.31 -10.72
CA LEU A 254 12.16 -8.56 -10.66
C LEU A 254 12.97 -7.36 -11.17
N ILE A 255 12.56 -6.75 -12.28
CA ILE A 255 13.21 -5.53 -12.80
C ILE A 255 13.14 -4.41 -11.77
N ALA A 256 11.95 -4.17 -11.19
CA ALA A 256 11.79 -3.14 -10.17
C ALA A 256 12.63 -3.44 -8.92
N ALA A 257 12.70 -4.69 -8.48
CA ALA A 257 13.52 -5.11 -7.33
C ALA A 257 15.02 -4.91 -7.59
N VAL A 258 15.50 -5.24 -8.78
CA VAL A 258 16.90 -5.01 -9.16
C VAL A 258 17.22 -3.52 -9.18
N VAL A 259 16.35 -2.69 -9.75
CA VAL A 259 16.51 -1.22 -9.75
C VAL A 259 16.51 -0.69 -8.31
N ASN A 260 15.56 -1.12 -7.48
CA ASN A 260 15.49 -0.72 -6.08
C ASN A 260 16.78 -1.11 -5.32
N TYR A 261 17.26 -2.35 -5.49
CA TYR A 261 18.49 -2.80 -4.85
C TYR A 261 19.72 -1.98 -5.24
N ILE A 262 19.91 -1.77 -6.55
CA ILE A 262 21.06 -0.98 -7.07
C ILE A 262 21.01 0.44 -6.52
N LEU A 263 19.84 1.09 -6.56
CA LEU A 263 19.68 2.46 -6.07
C LEU A 263 19.83 2.55 -4.55
N ASN A 264 19.34 1.59 -3.78
CA ASN A 264 19.59 1.52 -2.33
C ASN A 264 21.07 1.40 -2.04
N TYR A 265 21.79 0.52 -2.74
CA TYR A 265 23.24 0.35 -2.59
C TYR A 265 24.03 1.64 -2.87
N LEU A 266 23.61 2.42 -3.84
CA LEU A 266 24.29 3.66 -4.24
C LEU A 266 23.90 4.87 -3.38
N LEU A 267 22.62 4.97 -2.96
CA LEU A 267 22.07 6.18 -2.36
C LEU A 267 21.97 6.10 -0.83
N VAL A 268 21.65 4.94 -0.27
CA VAL A 268 21.46 4.83 1.20
C VAL A 268 22.73 5.15 1.98
N PRO A 269 23.96 4.71 1.58
CA PRO A 269 25.16 5.05 2.31
C PRO A 269 25.44 6.57 2.37
N LYS A 270 24.93 7.34 1.39
CA LYS A 270 25.16 8.78 1.27
C LYS A 270 24.02 9.63 1.82
N TYR A 271 22.78 9.18 1.66
CA TYR A 271 21.59 9.97 1.91
C TYR A 271 20.60 9.33 2.87
N GLY A 272 20.95 8.19 3.51
CA GLY A 272 20.12 7.52 4.51
C GLY A 272 18.69 7.24 4.02
N ALA A 273 17.71 7.66 4.80
CA ALA A 273 16.29 7.48 4.51
C ALA A 273 15.82 8.20 3.22
N LEU A 274 16.40 9.35 2.90
CA LEU A 274 16.13 10.03 1.64
C LEU A 274 16.60 9.17 0.46
N GLY A 275 17.80 8.57 0.55
CA GLY A 275 18.32 7.67 -0.47
C GLY A 275 17.40 6.46 -0.70
N ALA A 276 16.90 5.85 0.38
CA ALA A 276 15.94 4.75 0.31
C ALA A 276 14.62 5.18 -0.35
N SER A 277 14.10 6.36 -0.03
CA SER A 277 12.87 6.88 -0.64
C SER A 277 13.00 7.14 -2.14
N ILE A 278 14.13 7.71 -2.57
CA ILE A 278 14.44 7.91 -3.99
C ILE A 278 14.52 6.57 -4.71
N ALA A 279 15.23 5.60 -4.13
CA ALA A 279 15.35 4.24 -4.68
C ALA A 279 13.98 3.61 -4.91
N THR A 280 13.12 3.67 -3.91
CA THR A 280 11.75 3.12 -3.97
C THR A 280 10.87 3.88 -4.96
N GLY A 281 10.87 5.20 -4.95
CA GLY A 281 10.08 6.01 -5.87
C GLY A 281 10.43 5.75 -7.34
N ILE A 282 11.73 5.68 -7.65
CA ILE A 282 12.22 5.36 -9.01
C ILE A 282 11.89 3.92 -9.38
N ALA A 283 12.10 2.95 -8.47
CA ALA A 283 11.81 1.54 -8.75
C ALA A 283 10.32 1.31 -9.09
N TYR A 284 9.39 1.94 -8.35
CA TYR A 284 7.97 1.85 -8.65
C TYR A 284 7.56 2.64 -9.91
N THR A 285 8.27 3.69 -10.24
CA THR A 285 8.12 4.37 -11.54
C THR A 285 8.53 3.44 -12.70
N VAL A 286 9.66 2.73 -12.56
CA VAL A 286 10.09 1.70 -13.51
C VAL A 286 9.09 0.55 -13.57
N PHE A 287 8.60 0.08 -12.42
CA PHE A 287 7.54 -0.94 -12.34
C PHE A 287 6.32 -0.55 -13.17
N PHE A 288 5.79 0.66 -12.99
CA PHE A 288 4.67 1.19 -13.76
C PHE A 288 4.95 1.19 -15.26
N TRP A 289 6.10 1.72 -15.68
CA TRP A 289 6.44 1.82 -17.10
C TRP A 289 6.63 0.48 -17.77
N VAL A 290 7.40 -0.43 -17.16
CA VAL A 290 7.64 -1.78 -17.72
C VAL A 290 6.31 -2.53 -17.85
N ARG A 291 5.48 -2.49 -16.80
CA ARG A 291 4.18 -3.17 -16.78
C ARG A 291 3.22 -2.60 -17.83
N THR A 292 3.15 -1.28 -17.96
CA THR A 292 2.32 -0.60 -18.95
C THR A 292 2.78 -0.88 -20.38
N LEU A 293 4.09 -0.84 -20.64
CA LEU A 293 4.64 -1.11 -21.97
C LEU A 293 4.42 -2.55 -22.41
N ILE A 294 4.57 -3.53 -21.50
CA ILE A 294 4.28 -4.94 -21.79
C ILE A 294 2.78 -5.10 -22.08
N SER A 295 1.92 -4.54 -21.23
CA SER A 295 0.47 -4.60 -21.43
C SER A 295 0.02 -4.00 -22.76
N ARG A 296 0.62 -2.86 -23.12
CA ARG A 296 0.36 -2.18 -24.40
C ARG A 296 0.74 -3.04 -25.63
N LYS A 297 1.84 -3.78 -25.54
CA LYS A 297 2.26 -4.69 -26.62
C LYS A 297 1.31 -5.89 -26.77
N ILE A 298 0.65 -6.30 -25.70
CA ILE A 298 -0.20 -7.49 -25.70
C ILE A 298 -1.60 -7.19 -26.19
N LEU A 299 -2.25 -6.11 -25.67
CA LEU A 299 -3.68 -5.90 -25.95
C LEU A 299 -4.04 -4.41 -26.15
N PHE A 300 -3.86 -3.54 -25.12
CA PHE A 300 -4.36 -2.17 -25.15
C PHE A 300 -3.33 -1.14 -25.59
N LYS A 301 -3.66 -0.34 -26.60
CA LYS A 301 -2.78 0.72 -27.14
C LYS A 301 -2.95 2.05 -26.40
N PHE A 302 -2.49 2.15 -25.15
CA PHE A 302 -2.49 3.41 -24.40
C PHE A 302 -1.70 4.52 -25.09
N LYS A 303 -2.20 5.77 -25.04
CA LYS A 303 -1.49 6.97 -25.50
C LYS A 303 -0.45 7.35 -24.45
N LEU A 304 0.81 6.99 -24.67
CA LEU A 304 1.89 7.14 -23.68
C LEU A 304 2.20 8.58 -23.31
N GLY A 305 2.02 9.54 -24.22
CA GLY A 305 2.37 10.96 -24.00
C GLY A 305 1.73 11.56 -22.75
N PHE A 306 0.47 11.22 -22.45
CA PHE A 306 -0.20 11.67 -21.25
C PHE A 306 0.46 11.13 -19.98
N TYR A 307 0.79 9.84 -19.95
CA TYR A 307 1.46 9.20 -18.80
C TYR A 307 2.91 9.69 -18.63
N ILE A 308 3.64 9.90 -19.74
CA ILE A 308 5.01 10.45 -19.71
C ILE A 308 4.99 11.83 -19.06
N LEU A 309 4.11 12.72 -19.50
CA LEU A 309 4.05 14.08 -19.01
C LEU A 309 3.68 14.14 -17.52
N ASN A 310 2.70 13.32 -17.11
CA ASN A 310 2.28 13.24 -15.71
C ASN A 310 3.36 12.62 -14.81
N THR A 311 3.99 11.52 -15.23
CA THR A 311 5.09 10.91 -14.47
C THR A 311 6.30 11.83 -14.36
N ALA A 312 6.68 12.49 -15.46
CA ALA A 312 7.78 13.44 -15.46
C ALA A 312 7.51 14.65 -14.55
N SER A 313 6.29 15.17 -14.53
CA SER A 313 5.92 16.29 -13.64
C SER A 313 5.92 15.89 -12.16
N MET A 314 5.50 14.65 -11.80
CA MET A 314 5.63 14.15 -10.44
C MET A 314 7.09 14.01 -10.02
N LEU A 315 7.93 13.42 -10.86
CA LEU A 315 9.37 13.27 -10.59
C LEU A 315 10.04 14.64 -10.47
N LEU A 316 9.69 15.59 -11.34
CA LEU A 316 10.19 16.97 -11.27
C LEU A 316 9.80 17.64 -9.96
N LEU A 317 8.52 17.53 -9.54
CA LEU A 317 8.06 18.09 -8.29
C LEU A 317 8.79 17.45 -7.09
N ALA A 318 8.89 16.11 -7.06
CA ALA A 318 9.62 15.41 -6.00
C ALA A 318 11.10 15.85 -5.92
N THR A 319 11.77 15.97 -7.07
CA THR A 319 13.19 16.37 -7.13
C THR A 319 13.39 17.81 -6.68
N LEU A 320 12.57 18.74 -7.18
CA LEU A 320 12.71 20.16 -6.83
C LEU A 320 12.28 20.44 -5.40
N ASP A 321 11.32 19.71 -4.86
CA ASP A 321 10.96 19.79 -3.45
C ASP A 321 12.11 19.34 -2.54
N VAL A 322 12.79 18.25 -2.89
CA VAL A 322 13.98 17.78 -2.15
C VAL A 322 15.14 18.75 -2.23
N LEU A 323 15.38 19.36 -3.40
CA LEU A 323 16.54 20.24 -3.61
C LEU A 323 16.35 21.63 -3.00
N TYR A 324 15.16 22.19 -3.12
CA TYR A 324 14.94 23.61 -2.78
C TYR A 324 13.98 23.79 -1.60
N ASN A 325 13.13 22.83 -1.30
CA ASN A 325 12.05 22.89 -0.29
C ASN A 325 11.28 24.22 -0.33
N ASN A 326 10.96 24.69 -1.54
CA ASN A 326 10.37 26.00 -1.78
C ASN A 326 8.92 25.87 -2.21
N VAL A 327 8.01 26.38 -1.36
CA VAL A 327 6.56 26.32 -1.57
C VAL A 327 6.14 26.97 -2.90
N TYR A 328 6.77 28.07 -3.32
CA TYR A 328 6.42 28.76 -4.57
C TYR A 328 6.74 27.89 -5.79
N ILE A 329 7.87 27.19 -5.77
CA ILE A 329 8.24 26.23 -6.84
C ILE A 329 7.23 25.10 -6.88
N ASN A 330 6.86 24.56 -5.73
CA ASN A 330 5.89 23.48 -5.62
C ASN A 330 4.52 23.91 -6.15
N ILE A 331 4.07 25.14 -5.83
CA ILE A 331 2.81 25.70 -6.35
C ILE A 331 2.88 25.90 -7.86
N ALA A 332 3.99 26.39 -8.40
CA ALA A 332 4.13 26.58 -9.85
C ALA A 332 4.02 25.25 -10.61
N ILE A 333 4.67 24.18 -10.11
CA ILE A 333 4.55 22.84 -10.71
C ILE A 333 3.15 22.26 -10.50
N ALA A 334 2.53 22.50 -9.35
CA ALA A 334 1.17 22.10 -9.08
C ALA A 334 0.18 22.71 -10.10
N LEU A 335 0.31 23.99 -10.39
CA LEU A 335 -0.49 24.68 -11.44
C LEU A 335 -0.22 24.08 -12.81
N PHE A 336 1.03 23.75 -13.12
CA PHE A 336 1.37 23.07 -14.38
C PHE A 336 0.72 21.69 -14.48
N ILE A 337 0.70 20.90 -13.39
CA ILE A 337 0.00 19.62 -13.33
C ILE A 337 -1.51 19.79 -13.55
N VAL A 338 -2.14 20.80 -12.94
CA VAL A 338 -3.54 21.13 -13.16
C VAL A 338 -3.80 21.47 -14.65
N TYR A 339 -2.92 22.24 -15.25
CA TYR A 339 -3.03 22.62 -16.66
C TYR A 339 -2.95 21.40 -17.61
N ILE A 340 -2.00 20.49 -17.36
CA ILE A 340 -1.86 19.24 -18.13
C ILE A 340 -3.14 18.40 -18.03
N ASN A 341 -3.71 18.29 -16.84
CA ASN A 341 -4.86 17.43 -16.56
C ASN A 341 -6.21 18.11 -16.77
N ARG A 342 -6.27 19.33 -17.35
CA ARG A 342 -7.51 20.12 -17.52
C ARG A 342 -8.65 19.40 -18.24
N LYS A 343 -8.33 18.51 -19.19
CA LYS A 343 -9.33 17.73 -19.95
C LYS A 343 -9.95 16.65 -19.06
N GLU A 344 -9.14 15.93 -18.33
CA GLU A 344 -9.52 14.88 -17.40
C GLU A 344 -10.33 15.45 -16.24
N VAL A 345 -9.93 16.61 -15.70
CA VAL A 345 -10.67 17.34 -14.66
C VAL A 345 -12.08 17.72 -15.16
N LYS A 346 -12.20 18.29 -16.36
CA LYS A 346 -13.51 18.60 -16.95
C LYS A 346 -14.37 17.35 -17.10
N SER A 347 -13.78 16.23 -17.52
CA SER A 347 -14.45 14.95 -17.66
C SER A 347 -14.95 14.45 -16.29
N ILE A 348 -14.11 14.44 -15.26
CA ILE A 348 -14.50 14.05 -13.91
C ILE A 348 -15.65 14.91 -13.37
N ILE A 349 -15.56 16.22 -13.52
CA ILE A 349 -16.62 17.16 -13.09
C ILE A 349 -17.95 16.85 -13.82
N SER A 350 -17.89 16.56 -15.12
CA SER A 350 -19.10 16.23 -15.90
C SER A 350 -19.75 14.94 -15.41
N TYR A 351 -18.97 13.91 -15.10
CA TYR A 351 -19.48 12.65 -14.52
C TYR A 351 -20.10 12.85 -13.15
N ILE A 352 -19.46 13.64 -12.28
CA ILE A 352 -20.02 13.97 -10.96
C ILE A 352 -21.36 14.69 -11.10
N LYS A 353 -21.44 15.68 -11.98
CA LYS A 353 -22.69 16.41 -12.24
C LYS A 353 -23.80 15.50 -12.75
N MET A 354 -23.49 14.59 -13.68
CA MET A 354 -24.44 13.61 -14.20
C MET A 354 -24.94 12.68 -13.09
N PHE A 355 -24.04 12.13 -12.28
CA PHE A 355 -24.37 11.26 -11.16
C PHE A 355 -25.28 11.96 -10.12
N LEU A 356 -24.98 13.20 -9.77
CA LEU A 356 -25.79 13.99 -8.83
C LEU A 356 -27.18 14.29 -9.41
N LYS A 357 -27.30 14.54 -10.72
CA LYS A 357 -28.56 14.76 -11.39
C LYS A 357 -29.42 13.50 -11.39
N ASP A 358 -28.83 12.34 -11.70
CA ASP A 358 -29.53 11.05 -11.68
C ASP A 358 -30.03 10.67 -10.28
N ARG A 359 -29.22 10.96 -9.25
CA ARG A 359 -29.60 10.72 -7.85
C ARG A 359 -30.75 11.63 -7.41
N LYS A 360 -30.76 12.90 -7.87
CA LYS A 360 -31.84 13.84 -7.61
C LYS A 360 -33.13 13.42 -8.27
N ASN A 361 -33.06 12.94 -9.51
CA ASN A 361 -34.25 12.44 -10.26
C ASN A 361 -34.80 11.15 -9.60
N LYS A 362 -33.96 10.24 -9.08
CA LYS A 362 -34.43 9.05 -8.36
C LYS A 362 -34.97 9.33 -6.96
N ALA A 363 -34.64 10.47 -6.35
CA ALA A 363 -35.16 10.88 -5.05
C ALA A 363 -36.51 11.62 -5.16
N VAL A 364 -36.91 12.02 -6.38
CA VAL A 364 -38.15 12.75 -6.68
C VAL A 364 -39.20 11.82 -7.33
N ALA A 365 -38.79 10.65 -7.81
CA ALA A 365 -39.65 9.56 -8.28
C ALA A 365 -39.91 8.54 -7.20
#